data_6d463304b7c9beba71cfd29524d54d4d
#
_entry.id   6d463304b7c9beba71cfd29524d54d4d
#
_cell.length_a   1.000
_cell.length_b   1.000
_cell.length_c   1.000
_cell.angle_alpha   90.00
_cell.angle_beta   90.00
_cell.angle_gamma   90.00
#
_symmetry.space_group_name_H-M   'P 1'
#
loop_
_entity.id
_entity.type
_entity.pdbx_description
1 polymer ?
#
loop_
_entity_poly.entity_id
_entity_poly.type
_entity_poly.pdbx_seq_one_letter_code
_entity_poly.pdbx_strand_id
1 'polypeptide(L)'
;MNKGGPKYVVKRPTLINRVANWSRIGGLPKTNEPGVPDSSTQGSHYEQIVEELEELRTAISRDTQDIVEIADALGDLVWVALRMTMIHGLDINYVMTKIYDSNMSKFCNSKEEAEETVTAYMNGEHPNKKDVKIKCYFQEMDNGRYYVIKRESDHKVMKSINYIEPDFAELLGEEVK
;
A
#
# COMPACT_ATOMS: atom_id res chain seq x y z
N MET A 1 34.47 -24.03 31.80
CA MET A 1 33.67 -22.80 31.77
C MET A 1 33.74 -22.22 30.36
N ASN A 2 32.71 -22.42 29.58
CA ASN A 2 32.69 -22.01 28.18
C ASN A 2 32.09 -20.60 28.12
N LYS A 3 32.93 -19.59 27.98
CA LYS A 3 32.49 -18.19 27.79
C LYS A 3 32.00 -18.03 26.34
N GLY A 4 30.70 -18.17 26.13
CA GLY A 4 30.10 -17.83 24.85
C GLY A 4 30.33 -16.34 24.53
N GLY A 5 31.15 -16.07 23.50
CA GLY A 5 31.33 -14.72 22.97
C GLY A 5 30.02 -14.15 22.43
N PRO A 6 29.91 -12.82 22.27
CA PRO A 6 28.71 -12.17 21.83
C PRO A 6 28.31 -12.72 20.44
N LYS A 7 27.10 -13.28 20.34
CA LYS A 7 26.49 -13.64 19.05
C LYS A 7 26.21 -12.37 18.30
N TYR A 8 27.04 -12.02 17.33
CA TYR A 8 26.75 -10.95 16.39
C TYR A 8 25.54 -11.35 15.55
N VAL A 9 24.39 -10.77 15.87
CA VAL A 9 23.21 -10.85 15.02
C VAL A 9 23.46 -9.93 13.82
N VAL A 10 23.89 -10.50 12.72
CA VAL A 10 23.98 -9.76 11.45
C VAL A 10 22.54 -9.41 11.07
N LYS A 11 22.12 -8.13 11.31
CA LYS A 11 20.83 -7.65 10.83
C LYS A 11 20.86 -7.70 9.29
N ARG A 12 20.03 -8.55 8.71
CA ARG A 12 19.86 -8.56 7.25
C ARG A 12 19.34 -7.18 6.83
N PRO A 13 19.86 -6.57 5.74
CA PRO A 13 19.37 -5.30 5.25
C PRO A 13 17.88 -5.42 4.89
N THR A 14 17.12 -4.36 5.13
CA THR A 14 15.71 -4.29 4.72
C THR A 14 15.58 -4.40 3.19
N LEU A 15 14.40 -4.71 2.69
CA LEU A 15 14.16 -4.81 1.25
C LEU A 15 14.55 -3.52 0.53
N ILE A 16 14.11 -2.37 1.03
CA ILE A 16 14.46 -1.07 0.45
C ILE A 16 15.96 -0.83 0.39
N ASN A 17 16.71 -1.24 1.44
CA ASN A 17 18.16 -1.11 1.45
C ASN A 17 18.86 -2.01 0.42
N ARG A 18 18.27 -3.17 0.10
CA ARG A 18 18.79 -4.06 -0.95
C ARG A 18 18.58 -3.45 -2.32
N VAL A 19 17.39 -2.93 -2.61
CA VAL A 19 17.07 -2.25 -3.87
C VAL A 19 17.95 -1.01 -4.03
N ALA A 20 18.12 -0.19 -2.97
CA ALA A 20 18.98 0.99 -2.98
C ALA A 20 20.45 0.63 -3.27
N ASN A 21 20.97 -0.42 -2.63
CA ASN A 21 22.35 -0.86 -2.87
C ASN A 21 22.55 -1.37 -4.32
N TRP A 22 21.60 -2.14 -4.83
CA TRP A 22 21.63 -2.63 -6.20
C TRP A 22 21.59 -1.46 -7.20
N SER A 23 20.68 -0.49 -7.01
CA SER A 23 20.58 0.71 -7.85
C SER A 23 21.87 1.52 -7.84
N ARG A 24 22.50 1.70 -6.66
CA ARG A 24 23.80 2.38 -6.50
C ARG A 24 24.91 1.67 -7.27
N ILE A 25 24.98 0.33 -7.20
CA ILE A 25 26.00 -0.46 -7.91
C ILE A 25 25.78 -0.36 -9.42
N GLY A 26 24.51 -0.39 -9.87
CA GLY A 26 24.13 -0.24 -11.28
C GLY A 26 24.24 1.20 -11.82
N GLY A 27 24.66 2.17 -11.02
CA GLY A 27 24.75 3.58 -11.44
C GLY A 27 23.40 4.20 -11.81
N LEU A 28 22.30 3.69 -11.22
CA LEU A 28 20.95 4.13 -11.56
C LEU A 28 20.58 5.40 -10.80
N PRO A 29 19.72 6.28 -11.39
CA PRO A 29 19.36 7.53 -10.78
C PRO A 29 18.62 7.33 -9.45
N LYS A 30 18.94 8.21 -8.51
CA LYS A 30 18.30 8.32 -7.19
C LYS A 30 18.35 9.78 -6.76
N THR A 31 17.29 10.26 -6.15
CA THR A 31 17.27 11.52 -5.41
C THR A 31 16.95 11.30 -3.94
N ASN A 32 17.33 12.22 -3.07
CA ASN A 32 16.98 12.21 -1.66
C ASN A 32 15.90 13.25 -1.32
N GLU A 33 15.59 14.14 -2.26
CA GLU A 33 14.56 15.16 -2.11
C GLU A 33 13.30 14.74 -2.88
N PRO A 34 12.13 14.81 -2.26
CA PRO A 34 10.86 14.56 -2.96
C PRO A 34 10.72 15.46 -4.18
N GLY A 35 10.39 14.87 -5.31
CA GLY A 35 10.24 15.63 -6.54
C GLY A 35 9.79 14.79 -7.73
N VAL A 36 9.52 15.47 -8.83
CA VAL A 36 9.12 14.85 -10.08
C VAL A 36 10.32 14.82 -11.02
N PRO A 37 10.85 13.63 -11.36
CA PRO A 37 11.96 13.50 -12.31
C PRO A 37 11.57 13.99 -13.71
N ASP A 38 12.55 14.11 -14.60
CA ASP A 38 12.28 14.39 -16.02
C ASP A 38 11.44 13.28 -16.68
N SER A 39 10.73 13.65 -17.74
CA SER A 39 9.78 12.73 -18.40
C SER A 39 10.43 11.47 -18.97
N SER A 40 11.69 11.54 -19.39
CA SER A 40 12.42 10.38 -19.91
C SER A 40 12.70 9.37 -18.80
N THR A 41 13.19 9.87 -17.66
CA THR A 41 13.47 9.03 -16.48
C THR A 41 12.17 8.41 -15.94
N GLN A 42 11.09 9.20 -15.81
CA GLN A 42 9.79 8.66 -15.40
C GLN A 42 9.27 7.62 -16.38
N GLY A 43 9.31 7.92 -17.68
CA GLY A 43 8.81 7.04 -18.74
C GLY A 43 9.48 5.68 -18.71
N SER A 44 10.82 5.64 -18.64
CA SER A 44 11.55 4.37 -18.62
C SER A 44 11.25 3.50 -17.39
N HIS A 45 11.04 4.11 -16.23
CA HIS A 45 10.66 3.36 -15.00
C HIS A 45 9.19 2.93 -15.01
N TYR A 46 8.32 3.73 -15.61
CA TYR A 46 6.92 3.37 -15.79
C TYR A 46 6.78 2.15 -16.72
N GLU A 47 7.50 2.14 -17.85
CA GLU A 47 7.50 1.00 -18.79
C GLU A 47 7.95 -0.29 -18.09
N GLN A 48 8.98 -0.23 -17.23
CA GLN A 48 9.39 -1.40 -16.44
C GLN A 48 8.25 -1.91 -15.53
N ILE A 49 7.49 -1.03 -14.87
CA ILE A 49 6.33 -1.46 -14.06
C ILE A 49 5.27 -2.12 -14.94
N VAL A 50 5.04 -1.61 -16.14
CA VAL A 50 4.07 -2.18 -17.10
C VAL A 50 4.53 -3.57 -17.56
N GLU A 51 5.81 -3.75 -17.84
CA GLU A 51 6.39 -5.06 -18.22
C GLU A 51 6.16 -6.10 -17.11
N GLU A 52 6.54 -5.80 -15.87
CA GLU A 52 6.35 -6.73 -14.74
C GLU A 52 4.86 -6.99 -14.44
N LEU A 53 4.00 -6.00 -14.64
CA LEU A 53 2.55 -6.19 -14.50
C LEU A 53 1.99 -7.13 -15.57
N GLU A 54 2.48 -7.06 -16.83
CA GLU A 54 2.10 -7.97 -17.90
C GLU A 54 2.62 -9.39 -17.67
N GLU A 55 3.82 -9.54 -17.11
CA GLU A 55 4.35 -10.84 -16.70
C GLU A 55 3.47 -11.47 -15.62
N LEU A 56 3.12 -10.71 -14.59
CA LEU A 56 2.18 -11.16 -13.55
C LEU A 56 0.83 -11.54 -14.17
N ARG A 57 0.27 -10.71 -15.05
CA ARG A 57 -0.99 -11.00 -15.74
C ARG A 57 -0.90 -12.32 -16.51
N THR A 58 0.21 -12.55 -17.17
CA THR A 58 0.46 -13.78 -17.95
C THR A 58 0.55 -15.00 -17.02
N ALA A 59 1.30 -14.91 -15.92
CA ALA A 59 1.48 -15.99 -14.97
C ALA A 59 0.14 -16.43 -14.32
N ILE A 60 -0.74 -15.48 -13.98
CA ILE A 60 -2.05 -15.78 -13.35
C ILE A 60 -3.13 -16.20 -14.35
N SER A 61 -2.96 -15.92 -15.66
CA SER A 61 -3.98 -16.20 -16.69
C SER A 61 -3.81 -17.57 -17.38
N ARG A 62 -2.75 -18.32 -17.07
CA ARG A 62 -2.50 -19.64 -17.63
C ARG A 62 -3.42 -20.69 -17.01
N ASP A 63 -3.84 -21.67 -17.81
CA ASP A 63 -4.64 -22.81 -17.34
C ASP A 63 -3.90 -23.64 -16.26
N THR A 64 -2.56 -23.73 -16.39
CA THR A 64 -1.68 -24.33 -15.38
C THR A 64 -0.87 -23.22 -14.73
N GLN A 65 -1.38 -22.70 -13.61
CA GLN A 65 -0.67 -21.67 -12.85
C GLN A 65 0.52 -22.28 -12.09
N ASP A 66 1.69 -21.67 -12.21
CA ASP A 66 2.89 -22.03 -11.46
C ASP A 66 3.14 -20.98 -10.37
N ILE A 67 3.14 -21.41 -9.12
CA ILE A 67 3.41 -20.52 -7.96
C ILE A 67 4.81 -19.90 -8.03
N VAL A 68 5.78 -20.57 -8.68
CA VAL A 68 7.13 -20.03 -8.84
C VAL A 68 7.12 -18.84 -9.79
N GLU A 69 6.46 -18.96 -10.97
CA GLU A 69 6.29 -17.86 -11.90
C GLU A 69 5.51 -16.67 -11.30
N ILE A 70 4.45 -16.96 -10.54
CA ILE A 70 3.68 -15.92 -9.86
C ILE A 70 4.52 -15.20 -8.79
N ALA A 71 5.34 -15.95 -8.04
CA ALA A 71 6.21 -15.37 -7.02
C ALA A 71 7.32 -14.50 -7.61
N ASP A 72 7.89 -14.92 -8.74
CA ASP A 72 8.89 -14.17 -9.50
C ASP A 72 8.32 -12.85 -9.98
N ALA A 73 7.24 -12.88 -10.75
CA ALA A 73 6.56 -11.70 -11.28
C ALA A 73 6.08 -10.72 -10.18
N LEU A 74 5.57 -11.22 -9.04
CA LEU A 74 5.24 -10.37 -7.89
C LEU A 74 6.48 -9.75 -7.25
N GLY A 75 7.58 -10.50 -7.18
CA GLY A 75 8.86 -10.03 -6.66
C GLY A 75 9.42 -8.88 -7.49
N ASP A 76 9.43 -9.05 -8.81
CA ASP A 76 9.94 -8.05 -9.74
C ASP A 76 9.04 -6.81 -9.80
N LEU A 77 7.72 -6.96 -9.79
CA LEU A 77 6.79 -5.83 -9.68
C LEU A 77 7.04 -4.99 -8.40
N VAL A 78 7.25 -5.64 -7.25
CA VAL A 78 7.61 -4.93 -6.01
C VAL A 78 8.98 -4.25 -6.14
N TRP A 79 9.94 -4.91 -6.78
CA TRP A 79 11.29 -4.37 -6.99
C TRP A 79 11.26 -3.09 -7.82
N VAL A 80 10.61 -3.09 -8.98
CA VAL A 80 10.53 -1.90 -9.85
C VAL A 80 9.68 -0.79 -9.22
N ALA A 81 8.63 -1.13 -8.46
CA ALA A 81 7.85 -0.15 -7.71
C ALA A 81 8.70 0.56 -6.65
N LEU A 82 9.56 -0.16 -5.90
CA LEU A 82 10.49 0.44 -4.94
C LEU A 82 11.54 1.32 -5.64
N ARG A 83 12.01 0.92 -6.83
CA ARG A 83 12.90 1.78 -7.62
C ARG A 83 12.22 3.07 -8.06
N MET A 84 10.94 3.01 -8.45
CA MET A 84 10.16 4.20 -8.79
C MET A 84 10.10 5.19 -7.62
N THR A 85 9.97 4.73 -6.37
CA THR A 85 10.01 5.63 -5.21
C THR A 85 11.35 6.34 -5.05
N MET A 86 12.46 5.68 -5.40
CA MET A 86 13.80 6.24 -5.28
C MET A 86 14.08 7.37 -6.27
N ILE A 87 13.60 7.27 -7.49
CA ILE A 87 13.76 8.34 -8.48
C ILE A 87 12.92 9.59 -8.15
N HIS A 88 11.85 9.40 -7.34
CA HIS A 88 11.04 10.50 -6.83
C HIS A 88 11.50 11.03 -5.46
N GLY A 89 12.56 10.46 -4.86
CA GLY A 89 13.04 10.85 -3.52
C GLY A 89 12.06 10.55 -2.39
N LEU A 90 11.14 9.60 -2.58
CA LEU A 90 10.13 9.26 -1.58
C LEU A 90 10.68 8.28 -0.54
N ASP A 91 10.50 8.61 0.75
CA ASP A 91 10.65 7.60 1.81
C ASP A 91 9.43 6.67 1.79
N ILE A 92 9.63 5.47 1.27
CA ILE A 92 8.55 4.47 1.16
C ILE A 92 7.99 4.08 2.53
N ASN A 93 8.78 4.10 3.61
CA ASN A 93 8.27 3.77 4.94
C ASN A 93 7.28 4.84 5.41
N TYR A 94 7.61 6.12 5.19
CA TYR A 94 6.69 7.23 5.47
C TYR A 94 5.39 7.08 4.64
N VAL A 95 5.52 6.92 3.32
CA VAL A 95 4.37 6.75 2.41
C VAL A 95 3.48 5.59 2.86
N MET A 96 4.07 4.42 3.14
CA MET A 96 3.32 3.23 3.56
C MET A 96 2.70 3.38 4.94
N THR A 97 3.29 4.16 5.85
CA THR A 97 2.68 4.48 7.14
C THR A 97 1.40 5.28 6.93
N LYS A 98 1.44 6.35 6.13
CA LYS A 98 0.24 7.15 5.81
C LYS A 98 -0.85 6.34 5.11
N ILE A 99 -0.48 5.45 4.19
CA ILE A 99 -1.41 4.52 3.53
C ILE A 99 -2.00 3.51 4.53
N TYR A 100 -1.18 2.98 5.45
CA TYR A 100 -1.64 2.05 6.48
C TYR A 100 -2.67 2.72 7.40
N ASP A 101 -2.38 3.90 7.92
CA ASP A 101 -3.28 4.64 8.82
C ASP A 101 -4.61 4.96 8.13
N SER A 102 -4.55 5.42 6.87
CA SER A 102 -5.73 5.62 6.03
C SER A 102 -6.52 4.33 5.82
N ASN A 103 -5.86 3.22 5.54
CA ASN A 103 -6.55 1.93 5.37
C ASN A 103 -7.17 1.42 6.67
N MET A 104 -6.51 1.62 7.80
CA MET A 104 -7.07 1.27 9.12
C MET A 104 -8.29 2.11 9.46
N SER A 105 -8.34 3.38 9.07
CA SER A 105 -9.51 4.24 9.27
C SER A 105 -10.76 3.84 8.47
N LYS A 106 -10.65 2.84 7.57
CA LYS A 106 -11.82 2.20 6.93
C LYS A 106 -12.63 1.35 7.90
N PHE A 107 -12.01 0.89 8.99
CA PHE A 107 -12.64 0.03 9.98
C PHE A 107 -13.25 0.87 11.08
N CYS A 108 -14.50 0.58 11.44
CA CYS A 108 -15.15 1.22 12.58
C CYS A 108 -14.57 0.66 13.89
N ASN A 109 -14.40 1.54 14.88
CA ASN A 109 -13.84 1.19 16.19
C ASN A 109 -14.93 0.84 17.23
N SER A 110 -16.21 0.98 16.87
CA SER A 110 -17.34 0.58 17.69
C SER A 110 -18.48 0.07 16.83
N LYS A 111 -19.39 -0.66 17.48
CA LYS A 111 -20.60 -1.16 16.83
C LYS A 111 -21.53 -0.02 16.42
N GLU A 112 -21.64 1.00 17.25
CA GLU A 112 -22.46 2.20 17.00
C GLU A 112 -21.97 2.93 15.74
N GLU A 113 -20.66 3.13 15.59
CA GLU A 113 -20.05 3.69 14.36
C GLU A 113 -20.37 2.85 13.14
N ALA A 114 -20.35 1.52 13.28
CA ALA A 114 -20.67 0.62 12.17
C ALA A 114 -22.15 0.70 11.76
N GLU A 115 -23.07 0.76 12.72
CA GLU A 115 -24.50 0.93 12.47
C GLU A 115 -24.80 2.28 11.79
N GLU A 116 -24.16 3.35 12.25
CA GLU A 116 -24.26 4.68 11.63
C GLU A 116 -23.72 4.64 10.19
N THR A 117 -22.55 4.03 9.97
CA THR A 117 -21.94 3.92 8.64
C THR A 117 -22.84 3.16 7.66
N VAL A 118 -23.41 2.02 8.08
CA VAL A 118 -24.33 1.24 7.25
C VAL A 118 -25.56 2.07 6.91
N THR A 119 -26.14 2.77 7.89
CA THR A 119 -27.30 3.63 7.69
C THR A 119 -27.01 4.75 6.69
N ALA A 120 -25.86 5.41 6.80
CA ALA A 120 -25.44 6.47 5.90
C ALA A 120 -25.29 5.95 4.45
N TYR A 121 -24.72 4.77 4.24
CA TYR A 121 -24.66 4.15 2.90
C TYR A 121 -26.04 3.81 2.35
N MET A 122 -26.93 3.23 3.16
CA MET A 122 -28.26 2.83 2.73
C MET A 122 -29.14 4.03 2.35
N ASN A 123 -28.94 5.16 3.02
CA ASN A 123 -29.66 6.41 2.75
C ASN A 123 -29.03 7.24 1.60
N GLY A 124 -27.78 6.98 1.23
CA GLY A 124 -27.02 7.83 0.29
C GLY A 124 -26.44 9.09 0.94
N GLU A 125 -26.23 9.06 2.26
CA GLU A 125 -25.74 10.18 3.06
C GLU A 125 -24.26 10.05 3.43
N HIS A 126 -23.61 8.94 3.03
CA HIS A 126 -22.21 8.69 3.37
C HIS A 126 -21.28 9.75 2.72
N PRO A 127 -20.37 10.42 3.49
CA PRO A 127 -19.56 11.54 3.01
C PRO A 127 -18.79 11.26 1.72
N ASN A 128 -18.27 10.04 1.57
CA ASN A 128 -17.49 9.61 0.40
C ASN A 128 -18.36 9.09 -0.76
N LYS A 129 -19.69 9.01 -0.62
CA LYS A 129 -20.63 8.44 -1.62
C LYS A 129 -22.00 9.09 -1.51
N LYS A 130 -22.04 10.43 -1.52
CA LYS A 130 -23.27 11.19 -1.48
C LYS A 130 -24.19 10.83 -2.64
N ASP A 131 -25.49 10.80 -2.36
CA ASP A 131 -26.58 10.50 -3.30
C ASP A 131 -26.53 9.09 -3.94
N VAL A 132 -25.66 8.20 -3.42
CA VAL A 132 -25.56 6.81 -3.88
C VAL A 132 -25.94 5.86 -2.74
N LYS A 133 -27.11 5.22 -2.88
CA LYS A 133 -27.56 4.21 -1.93
C LYS A 133 -26.84 2.88 -2.18
N ILE A 134 -26.16 2.36 -1.17
CA ILE A 134 -25.38 1.11 -1.25
C ILE A 134 -25.85 0.18 -0.14
N LYS A 135 -26.28 -1.01 -0.51
CA LYS A 135 -26.57 -2.07 0.46
C LYS A 135 -25.26 -2.62 1.01
N CYS A 136 -25.14 -2.56 2.30
CA CYS A 136 -23.96 -3.05 3.02
C CYS A 136 -24.35 -3.58 4.40
N TYR A 137 -23.44 -4.30 5.02
CA TYR A 137 -23.54 -4.84 6.36
C TYR A 137 -22.21 -4.70 7.06
N PHE A 138 -22.15 -4.85 8.36
CA PHE A 138 -20.88 -4.93 9.08
C PHE A 138 -20.62 -6.33 9.64
N GLN A 139 -19.35 -6.63 9.81
CA GLN A 139 -18.86 -7.83 10.45
C GLN A 139 -17.91 -7.46 11.58
N GLU A 140 -18.17 -8.00 12.77
CA GLU A 140 -17.26 -7.89 13.92
C GLU A 140 -15.97 -8.69 13.66
N MET A 141 -14.82 -8.08 13.93
CA MET A 141 -13.50 -8.65 13.72
C MET A 141 -12.62 -8.41 14.96
N ASP A 142 -11.60 -9.24 15.11
CA ASP A 142 -10.58 -9.12 16.17
C ASP A 142 -11.21 -8.99 17.58
N ASN A 143 -12.15 -9.91 17.90
CA ASN A 143 -12.87 -9.97 19.18
C ASN A 143 -13.56 -8.65 19.58
N GLY A 144 -14.20 -7.99 18.62
CA GLY A 144 -14.94 -6.75 18.84
C GLY A 144 -14.08 -5.48 18.82
N ARG A 145 -12.81 -5.60 18.48
CA ARG A 145 -11.92 -4.45 18.34
C ARG A 145 -12.23 -3.60 17.10
N TYR A 146 -12.68 -4.25 16.02
CA TYR A 146 -13.02 -3.61 14.76
C TYR A 146 -14.33 -4.13 14.20
N TYR A 147 -15.03 -3.26 13.48
CA TYR A 147 -16.22 -3.59 12.70
C TYR A 147 -15.97 -3.20 11.24
N VAL A 148 -16.02 -4.18 10.35
CA VAL A 148 -15.69 -4.02 8.93
C VAL A 148 -16.97 -3.91 8.12
N ILE A 149 -17.16 -2.78 7.45
CA ILE A 149 -18.30 -2.58 6.56
C ILE A 149 -18.02 -3.28 5.23
N LYS A 150 -18.97 -4.09 4.78
CA LYS A 150 -18.87 -4.83 3.52
C LYS A 150 -20.07 -4.57 2.63
N ARG A 151 -19.83 -4.35 1.34
CA ARG A 151 -20.90 -4.24 0.35
C ARG A 151 -21.53 -5.63 0.11
N GLU A 152 -22.87 -5.70 0.02
CA GLU A 152 -23.57 -6.99 -0.14
C GLU A 152 -23.25 -7.68 -1.46
N SER A 153 -23.06 -6.93 -2.55
CA SER A 153 -22.95 -7.51 -3.90
C SER A 153 -21.63 -8.24 -4.17
N ASP A 154 -20.52 -7.87 -3.53
CA ASP A 154 -19.17 -8.39 -3.81
C ASP A 154 -18.26 -8.47 -2.58
N HIS A 155 -18.81 -8.24 -1.41
CA HIS A 155 -18.10 -8.23 -0.12
C HIS A 155 -16.91 -7.26 -0.05
N LYS A 156 -16.86 -6.27 -0.93
CA LYS A 156 -15.84 -5.23 -0.91
C LYS A 156 -15.88 -4.47 0.41
N VAL A 157 -14.72 -4.30 1.04
CA VAL A 157 -14.56 -3.45 2.22
C VAL A 157 -14.86 -2.00 1.85
N MET A 158 -15.77 -1.41 2.60
CA MET A 158 -16.23 -0.03 2.44
C MET A 158 -15.54 0.89 3.46
N LYS A 159 -15.55 2.18 3.20
CA LYS A 159 -15.00 3.19 4.11
C LYS A 159 -15.96 3.39 5.30
N SER A 160 -15.43 3.54 6.52
CA SER A 160 -16.18 4.04 7.68
C SER A 160 -16.66 5.47 7.43
N ILE A 161 -17.66 5.91 8.16
CA ILE A 161 -18.10 7.31 8.14
C ILE A 161 -16.98 8.27 8.59
N ASN A 162 -16.06 7.79 9.43
CA ASN A 162 -14.88 8.49 9.94
C ASN A 162 -13.60 8.20 9.14
N TYR A 163 -13.73 7.70 7.89
CA TYR A 163 -12.57 7.44 7.04
C TYR A 163 -11.74 8.70 6.80
N ILE A 164 -10.42 8.56 6.95
CA ILE A 164 -9.42 9.62 6.75
C ILE A 164 -8.58 9.29 5.52
N GLU A 165 -8.50 10.20 4.56
CA GLU A 165 -7.61 10.04 3.41
C GLU A 165 -6.14 10.19 3.82
N PRO A 166 -5.20 9.51 3.12
CA PRO A 166 -3.78 9.67 3.42
C PRO A 166 -3.35 11.11 3.12
N ASP A 167 -2.69 11.73 4.08
CA ASP A 167 -2.15 13.09 3.96
C ASP A 167 -0.64 13.05 3.71
N PHE A 168 -0.22 13.65 2.60
CA PHE A 168 1.15 13.74 2.15
C PHE A 168 1.67 15.19 2.09
N ALA A 169 1.02 16.15 2.75
CA ALA A 169 1.41 17.56 2.72
C ALA A 169 2.87 17.79 3.15
N GLU A 170 3.37 16.99 4.08
CA GLU A 170 4.77 17.02 4.53
C GLU A 170 5.79 16.83 3.37
N LEU A 171 5.42 16.11 2.29
CA LEU A 171 6.29 15.94 1.11
C LEU A 171 6.50 17.24 0.33
N LEU A 172 5.61 18.20 0.51
CA LEU A 172 5.67 19.51 -0.14
C LEU A 172 6.41 20.55 0.73
N GLY A 173 6.92 20.14 1.91
CA GLY A 173 7.49 21.06 2.89
C GLY A 173 6.44 21.96 3.58
N GLU A 174 5.19 21.63 3.47
CA GLU A 174 4.10 22.33 4.16
C GLU A 174 4.01 21.81 5.61
N GLU A 175 4.02 22.74 6.58
CA GLU A 175 3.76 22.38 7.97
C GLU A 175 2.29 21.90 8.08
N VAL A 176 2.12 20.70 8.63
CA VAL A 176 0.79 20.19 8.98
C VAL A 176 0.20 21.11 10.04
N LYS A 177 -0.89 21.78 9.72
CA LYS A 177 -1.62 22.69 10.62
C LYS A 177 -2.49 21.90 11.58
#